data_f5697e41080726c235501e54cadae5c7
#
_entry.id   f5697e41080726c235501e54cadae5c7
#
_cell.length_a   1.000
_cell.length_b   1.000
_cell.length_c   1.000
_cell.angle_alpha   90.00
_cell.angle_beta   90.00
_cell.angle_gamma   90.00
#
_symmetry.space_group_name_H-M   'P 1'
#
loop_
_entity.id
_entity.type
_entity.pdbx_description
1 polymer ?
#
loop_
_entity_poly.entity_id
_entity_poly.type
_entity_poly.pdbx_seq_one_letter_code
_entity_poly.pdbx_strand_id
1 'polypeptide(L)'
;MSEFTLFFYGTLRAREIRSAVLGDDLPAVHLTNAVLENYQVRRVMGTLYPMLVAVAGESVAGLVATGLDKEAIQMLDQFEGQNYRRSALQVQTAEGLVKADVYIPNAKLSAAEPWDFDRWYKHDMTTFLDQDFRHEGVRPPSD
;
A
#
# COMPACT_ATOMS: atom_id res chain seq x y z
N MET A 1 -21.06 1.22 -13.10
CA MET A 1 -20.41 1.28 -11.82
C MET A 1 -18.93 1.00 -11.97
N SER A 2 -18.15 1.88 -11.41
CA SER A 2 -16.70 1.74 -11.51
C SER A 2 -16.19 0.93 -10.33
N GLU A 3 -15.38 -0.06 -10.64
CA GLU A 3 -14.63 -0.81 -9.64
C GLU A 3 -13.17 -0.62 -9.92
N PHE A 4 -12.39 -0.61 -8.85
CA PHE A 4 -10.97 -0.38 -8.93
C PHE A 4 -10.23 -1.62 -8.47
N THR A 5 -9.04 -1.81 -9.03
CA THR A 5 -8.13 -2.88 -8.64
C THR A 5 -6.84 -2.23 -8.17
N LEU A 6 -6.41 -2.59 -6.96
CA LEU A 6 -5.20 -2.04 -6.36
C LEU A 6 -4.24 -3.15 -5.98
N PHE A 7 -2.95 -2.83 -6.03
CA PHE A 7 -1.91 -3.71 -5.53
C PHE A 7 -1.35 -3.10 -4.25
N PHE A 8 -1.48 -3.84 -3.15
CA PHE A 8 -0.97 -3.40 -1.84
C PHE A 8 0.37 -4.05 -1.58
N TYR A 9 1.42 -3.24 -1.53
CA TYR A 9 2.77 -3.75 -1.27
C TYR A 9 3.29 -3.39 0.11
N GLY A 10 2.62 -2.50 0.81
CA GLY A 10 3.09 -1.93 2.06
C GLY A 10 2.16 -2.18 3.23
N THR A 11 1.87 -1.14 3.99
CA THR A 11 1.10 -1.26 5.23
C THR A 11 -0.31 -1.80 5.01
N LEU A 12 -0.89 -1.56 3.83
CA LEU A 12 -2.23 -2.06 3.51
C LEU A 12 -2.26 -3.58 3.30
N ARG A 13 -1.11 -4.26 3.30
CA ARG A 13 -1.09 -5.72 3.38
C ARG A 13 -1.62 -6.22 4.72
N ALA A 14 -1.57 -5.39 5.75
CA ALA A 14 -2.07 -5.75 7.06
C ALA A 14 -3.57 -5.55 7.12
N ARG A 15 -4.29 -6.60 7.59
CA ARG A 15 -5.74 -6.52 7.73
C ARG A 15 -6.16 -5.39 8.65
N GLU A 16 -5.41 -5.19 9.73
CA GLU A 16 -5.69 -4.15 10.71
C GLU A 16 -5.68 -2.77 10.09
N ILE A 17 -4.74 -2.54 9.18
CA ILE A 17 -4.65 -1.26 8.49
C ILE A 17 -5.81 -1.09 7.51
N ARG A 18 -6.13 -2.14 6.75
CA ARG A 18 -7.27 -2.08 5.83
C ARG A 18 -8.57 -1.80 6.58
N SER A 19 -8.78 -2.45 7.72
CA SER A 19 -9.98 -2.20 8.52
C SER A 19 -10.02 -0.78 9.07
N ALA A 20 -8.88 -0.25 9.47
CA ALA A 20 -8.81 1.11 9.99
C ALA A 20 -9.15 2.14 8.90
N VAL A 21 -8.72 1.90 7.67
CA VAL A 21 -8.94 2.83 6.56
C VAL A 21 -10.34 2.68 5.96
N LEU A 22 -10.76 1.45 5.70
CA LEU A 22 -11.97 1.16 4.92
C LEU A 22 -13.15 0.74 5.76
N GLY A 23 -12.94 0.46 7.05
CA GLY A 23 -13.99 -0.06 7.92
C GLY A 23 -14.04 -1.58 7.85
N ASP A 24 -14.85 -2.16 8.73
CA ASP A 24 -14.93 -3.62 8.85
C ASP A 24 -15.88 -4.25 7.82
N ASP A 25 -16.59 -3.43 7.05
CA ASP A 25 -17.54 -3.90 6.06
C ASP A 25 -16.88 -4.03 4.71
N LEU A 26 -16.05 -5.07 4.56
CA LEU A 26 -15.34 -5.30 3.30
C LEU A 26 -15.66 -6.65 2.66
N PRO A 27 -16.90 -7.17 2.76
CA PRO A 27 -17.16 -8.50 2.21
C PRO A 27 -17.07 -8.56 0.69
N ALA A 28 -17.19 -7.42 0.01
CA ALA A 28 -17.14 -7.38 -1.45
C ALA A 28 -15.74 -7.28 -2.00
N VAL A 29 -14.74 -7.04 -1.15
CA VAL A 29 -13.35 -6.90 -1.61
C VAL A 29 -12.70 -8.27 -1.61
N HIS A 30 -12.09 -8.62 -2.75
CA HIS A 30 -11.37 -9.87 -2.90
C HIS A 30 -9.87 -9.60 -2.91
N LEU A 31 -9.13 -10.42 -2.18
CA LEU A 31 -7.69 -10.29 -2.06
C LEU A 31 -7.00 -11.51 -2.65
N THR A 32 -6.00 -11.30 -3.47
CA THR A 32 -5.24 -12.36 -4.13
C THR A 32 -3.75 -12.04 -4.04
N ASN A 33 -2.94 -13.06 -3.79
CA ASN A 33 -1.50 -12.88 -3.79
C ASN A 33 -1.00 -12.46 -5.16
N ALA A 34 -0.05 -11.53 -5.18
CA ALA A 34 0.51 -11.04 -6.43
C ALA A 34 1.96 -10.61 -6.24
N VAL A 35 2.67 -10.46 -7.35
CA VAL A 35 4.07 -10.04 -7.37
C VAL A 35 4.24 -8.93 -8.39
N LEU A 36 4.88 -7.86 -7.99
CA LEU A 36 5.27 -6.78 -8.89
C LEU A 36 6.76 -6.91 -9.18
N GLU A 37 7.13 -7.08 -10.45
CA GLU A 37 8.51 -7.29 -10.84
C GLU A 37 9.22 -5.99 -11.15
N ASN A 38 10.54 -5.98 -10.92
CA ASN A 38 11.44 -4.86 -11.20
C ASN A 38 11.24 -3.68 -10.26
N TYR A 39 10.84 -4.00 -9.01
CA TYR A 39 10.70 -3.01 -7.96
C TYR A 39 11.19 -3.59 -6.64
N GLN A 40 11.49 -2.70 -5.72
CA GLN A 40 11.87 -3.04 -4.35
C GLN A 40 11.12 -2.11 -3.42
N VAL A 41 10.79 -2.59 -2.21
CA VAL A 41 10.17 -1.75 -1.19
C VAL A 41 11.25 -1.31 -0.22
N ARG A 42 11.32 -0.02 0.03
CA ARG A 42 12.25 0.55 0.99
C ARG A 42 11.49 1.44 1.96
N ARG A 43 12.06 1.64 3.14
CA ARG A 43 11.47 2.55 4.11
C ARG A 43 11.70 3.99 3.65
N VAL A 44 10.72 4.84 3.84
CA VAL A 44 10.88 6.28 3.62
C VAL A 44 11.72 6.82 4.78
N MET A 45 12.82 7.50 4.45
CA MET A 45 13.73 8.00 5.48
C MET A 45 13.00 8.86 6.50
N GLY A 46 13.23 8.59 7.78
CA GLY A 46 12.62 9.33 8.87
C GLY A 46 11.20 8.89 9.24
N THR A 47 10.69 7.84 8.63
CA THR A 47 9.31 7.37 8.87
C THR A 47 9.26 5.86 9.03
N LEU A 48 8.05 5.34 9.32
CA LEU A 48 7.78 3.90 9.30
C LEU A 48 7.07 3.47 8.03
N TYR A 49 6.97 4.34 7.04
CA TYR A 49 6.21 4.10 5.81
C TYR A 49 7.08 3.48 4.73
N PRO A 50 6.49 2.59 3.90
CA PRO A 50 7.22 2.02 2.78
C PRO A 50 7.04 2.84 1.50
N MET A 51 7.98 2.69 0.58
CA MET A 51 7.88 3.26 -0.75
C MET A 51 8.45 2.28 -1.77
N LEU A 52 7.98 2.36 -3.00
CA LEU A 52 8.51 1.57 -4.11
C LEU A 52 9.67 2.29 -4.76
N VAL A 53 10.67 1.49 -5.12
CA VAL A 53 11.83 1.97 -5.88
C VAL A 53 12.02 1.02 -7.05
N ALA A 54 12.25 1.55 -8.24
CA ALA A 54 12.48 0.72 -9.42
C ALA A 54 13.87 0.10 -9.32
N VAL A 55 13.94 -1.24 -9.34
CA VAL A 55 15.20 -1.98 -9.28
C VAL A 55 15.06 -3.21 -10.18
N ALA A 56 15.76 -3.20 -11.31
CA ALA A 56 15.68 -4.31 -12.26
C ALA A 56 16.09 -5.62 -11.60
N GLY A 57 15.33 -6.67 -11.81
CA GLY A 57 15.62 -7.98 -11.28
C GLY A 57 15.09 -8.27 -9.89
N GLU A 58 14.60 -7.24 -9.19
CA GLU A 58 13.96 -7.43 -7.88
C GLU A 58 12.47 -7.60 -8.05
N SER A 59 11.81 -8.09 -7.01
CA SER A 59 10.36 -8.25 -7.05
C SER A 59 9.76 -7.94 -5.69
N VAL A 60 8.48 -7.59 -5.70
CA VAL A 60 7.74 -7.20 -4.49
C VAL A 60 6.50 -8.08 -4.38
N ALA A 61 6.38 -8.80 -3.27
CA ALA A 61 5.18 -9.56 -2.97
C ALA A 61 4.14 -8.65 -2.34
N GLY A 62 2.89 -8.90 -2.67
CA GLY A 62 1.80 -8.12 -2.10
C GLY A 62 0.45 -8.76 -2.39
N LEU A 63 -0.59 -7.94 -2.31
CA LEU A 63 -1.97 -8.39 -2.50
C LEU A 63 -2.65 -7.53 -3.56
N VAL A 64 -3.36 -8.18 -4.48
CA VAL A 64 -4.28 -7.48 -5.38
C VAL A 64 -5.65 -7.46 -4.72
N ALA A 65 -6.23 -6.27 -4.62
CA ALA A 65 -7.57 -6.08 -4.09
C ALA A 65 -8.49 -5.67 -5.24
N THR A 66 -9.57 -6.40 -5.43
CA THR A 66 -10.58 -6.08 -6.44
C THR A 66 -11.90 -5.78 -5.75
N GLY A 67 -12.82 -5.16 -6.47
CA GLY A 67 -14.14 -4.84 -5.93
C GLY A 67 -14.16 -3.56 -5.12
N LEU A 68 -13.16 -2.71 -5.28
CA LEU A 68 -13.10 -1.43 -4.56
C LEU A 68 -13.93 -0.40 -5.31
N ASP A 69 -14.88 0.22 -4.61
CA ASP A 69 -15.69 1.25 -5.23
C ASP A 69 -15.02 2.63 -5.11
N LYS A 70 -15.69 3.62 -5.68
CA LYS A 70 -15.15 4.99 -5.71
C LYS A 70 -14.91 5.54 -4.30
N GLU A 71 -15.82 5.22 -3.38
CA GLU A 71 -15.69 5.70 -2.01
C GLU A 71 -14.47 5.08 -1.32
N ALA A 72 -14.26 3.78 -1.53
CA ALA A 72 -13.08 3.10 -0.98
C ALA A 72 -11.79 3.71 -1.52
N ILE A 73 -11.77 4.00 -2.82
CA ILE A 73 -10.59 4.61 -3.44
C ILE A 73 -10.30 5.99 -2.85
N GLN A 74 -11.33 6.77 -2.58
CA GLN A 74 -11.15 8.08 -1.96
C GLN A 74 -10.54 7.96 -0.57
N MET A 75 -10.98 6.97 0.21
CA MET A 75 -10.42 6.72 1.53
C MET A 75 -8.96 6.29 1.45
N LEU A 76 -8.64 5.43 0.49
CA LEU A 76 -7.26 4.97 0.32
C LEU A 76 -6.35 6.09 -0.16
N ASP A 77 -6.81 6.91 -1.10
CA ASP A 77 -6.03 8.06 -1.56
C ASP A 77 -5.74 9.02 -0.43
N GLN A 78 -6.73 9.24 0.43
CA GLN A 78 -6.55 10.13 1.57
C GLN A 78 -5.56 9.53 2.57
N PHE A 79 -5.64 8.23 2.78
CA PHE A 79 -4.70 7.53 3.66
C PHE A 79 -3.26 7.66 3.16
N GLU A 80 -3.05 7.44 1.86
CA GLU A 80 -1.71 7.53 1.29
C GLU A 80 -1.18 8.96 1.25
N GLY A 81 -2.07 9.92 1.04
CA GLY A 81 -1.73 11.32 1.11
C GLY A 81 -0.99 11.84 -0.13
N GLN A 82 -0.44 13.03 0.01
CA GLN A 82 0.16 13.77 -1.11
C GLN A 82 1.52 13.25 -1.52
N ASN A 83 2.14 12.40 -0.70
CA ASN A 83 3.47 11.89 -1.00
C ASN A 83 3.44 10.71 -1.96
N TYR A 84 2.25 10.23 -2.31
CA TYR A 84 2.07 9.11 -3.23
C TYR A 84 1.05 9.50 -4.29
N ARG A 85 1.13 8.79 -5.42
CA ARG A 85 0.13 8.90 -6.48
C ARG A 85 -0.21 7.50 -6.97
N ARG A 86 -1.41 7.31 -7.48
CA ARG A 86 -1.80 6.03 -8.08
C ARG A 86 -1.35 5.99 -9.53
N SER A 87 -0.75 4.86 -9.91
CA SER A 87 -0.33 4.64 -11.29
C SER A 87 -0.61 3.20 -11.66
N ALA A 88 -1.11 2.95 -12.86
CA ALA A 88 -1.45 1.61 -13.28
C ALA A 88 -0.19 0.85 -13.69
N LEU A 89 0.00 -0.32 -13.10
CA LEU A 89 1.09 -1.23 -13.42
C LEU A 89 0.53 -2.64 -13.59
N GLN A 90 1.32 -3.52 -14.18
CA GLN A 90 0.95 -4.92 -14.30
C GLN A 90 1.60 -5.72 -13.19
N VAL A 91 0.80 -6.55 -12.54
CA VAL A 91 1.28 -7.43 -11.47
C VAL A 91 0.97 -8.86 -11.84
N GLN A 92 1.81 -9.79 -11.38
CA GLN A 92 1.67 -11.21 -11.69
C GLN A 92 0.86 -11.89 -10.60
N THR A 93 -0.22 -12.56 -10.98
CA THR A 93 -1.01 -13.40 -10.08
C THR A 93 -0.95 -14.85 -10.56
N ALA A 94 -1.52 -15.76 -9.78
CA ALA A 94 -1.60 -17.16 -10.19
C ALA A 94 -2.39 -17.35 -11.47
N GLU A 95 -3.25 -16.39 -11.82
CA GLU A 95 -4.08 -16.46 -13.01
C GLU A 95 -3.53 -15.63 -14.16
N GLY A 96 -2.33 -15.06 -14.02
CA GLY A 96 -1.70 -14.28 -15.06
C GLY A 96 -1.49 -12.84 -14.65
N LEU A 97 -1.15 -12.01 -15.64
CA LEU A 97 -0.91 -10.59 -15.41
C LEU A 97 -2.22 -9.85 -15.26
N VAL A 98 -2.26 -8.97 -14.26
CA VAL A 98 -3.44 -8.15 -13.96
C VAL A 98 -2.98 -6.71 -13.89
N LYS A 99 -3.76 -5.81 -14.50
CA LYS A 99 -3.50 -4.38 -14.38
C LYS A 99 -4.08 -3.89 -13.06
N ALA A 100 -3.27 -3.23 -12.26
CA ALA A 100 -3.69 -2.73 -10.96
C ALA A 100 -3.08 -1.35 -10.72
N ASP A 101 -3.79 -0.53 -9.97
CA ASP A 101 -3.25 0.75 -9.53
C ASP A 101 -2.31 0.51 -8.35
N VAL A 102 -1.18 1.20 -8.37
CA VAL A 102 -0.15 1.07 -7.35
C VAL A 102 0.20 2.46 -6.85
N TYR A 103 0.34 2.60 -5.54
CA TYR A 103 0.77 3.87 -4.97
C TYR A 103 2.26 4.04 -5.15
N ILE A 104 2.63 5.02 -5.96
CA ILE A 104 4.01 5.31 -6.32
C ILE A 104 4.44 6.57 -5.57
N PRO A 105 5.64 6.60 -4.99
CA PRO A 105 6.09 7.79 -4.27
C PRO A 105 6.38 8.94 -5.21
N ASN A 106 6.16 10.14 -4.72
CA ASN A 106 6.62 11.34 -5.41
C ASN A 106 8.14 11.47 -5.27
N ALA A 107 8.74 12.22 -6.18
CA ALA A 107 10.19 12.36 -6.24
C ALA A 107 10.81 12.96 -4.97
N LYS A 108 10.00 13.54 -4.11
CA LYS A 108 10.50 14.18 -2.89
C LYS A 108 10.89 13.20 -1.78
N LEU A 109 10.46 11.96 -1.88
CA LEU A 109 10.73 10.98 -0.83
C LEU A 109 12.12 10.37 -1.01
N SER A 110 12.83 10.21 0.11
CA SER A 110 14.14 9.58 0.11
C SER A 110 14.04 8.18 0.68
N ALA A 111 14.66 7.23 -0.02
CA ALA A 111 14.61 5.83 0.38
C ALA A 111 15.70 5.53 1.41
N ALA A 112 15.35 4.77 2.44
CA ALA A 112 16.28 4.26 3.43
C ALA A 112 16.56 2.78 3.13
N GLU A 113 16.69 1.93 4.16
CA GLU A 113 16.98 0.51 3.97
C GLU A 113 15.76 -0.23 3.41
N PRO A 114 15.92 -1.45 2.89
CA PRO A 114 14.79 -2.25 2.44
C PRO A 114 13.75 -2.41 3.56
N TRP A 115 12.48 -2.33 3.17
CA TRP A 115 11.36 -2.42 4.10
C TRP A 115 10.82 -3.84 4.07
N ASP A 116 10.68 -4.46 5.24
CA ASP A 116 10.18 -5.82 5.38
C ASP A 116 8.84 -5.78 6.08
N PHE A 117 7.81 -6.28 5.40
CA PHE A 117 6.44 -6.27 5.93
C PHE A 117 6.35 -7.04 7.24
N ASP A 118 6.94 -8.23 7.32
CA ASP A 118 6.80 -9.06 8.53
C ASP A 118 7.40 -8.37 9.74
N ARG A 119 8.56 -7.75 9.56
CA ARG A 119 9.20 -7.02 10.64
C ARG A 119 8.37 -5.82 11.06
N TRP A 120 7.85 -5.06 10.08
CA TRP A 120 7.00 -3.92 10.36
C TRP A 120 5.74 -4.36 11.10
N TYR A 121 5.11 -5.43 10.64
CA TYR A 121 3.89 -5.94 11.24
C TYR A 121 4.10 -6.33 12.69
N LYS A 122 5.21 -6.99 12.99
CA LYS A 122 5.49 -7.48 14.34
C LYS A 122 5.97 -6.39 15.29
N HIS A 123 6.71 -5.41 14.78
CA HIS A 123 7.43 -4.46 15.63
C HIS A 123 6.95 -3.03 15.53
N ASP A 124 6.39 -2.63 14.38
CA ASP A 124 6.11 -1.22 14.14
C ASP A 124 4.62 -0.91 13.94
N MET A 125 3.80 -1.91 13.64
CA MET A 125 2.40 -1.65 13.32
C MET A 125 1.64 -0.98 14.46
N THR A 126 1.88 -1.41 15.69
CA THR A 126 1.18 -0.83 16.84
C THR A 126 1.52 0.65 16.98
N THR A 127 2.80 0.99 16.84
CA THR A 127 3.23 2.38 16.86
C THR A 127 2.60 3.17 15.74
N PHE A 128 2.57 2.58 14.54
CA PHE A 128 1.95 3.21 13.38
C PHE A 128 0.48 3.52 13.64
N LEU A 129 -0.26 2.55 14.14
CA LEU A 129 -1.69 2.74 14.45
C LEU A 129 -1.87 3.78 15.55
N ASP A 130 -1.04 3.75 16.59
CA ASP A 130 -1.17 4.69 17.70
C ASP A 130 -0.81 6.11 17.31
N GLN A 131 0.23 6.30 16.52
CA GLN A 131 0.74 7.63 16.23
C GLN A 131 0.19 8.23 14.95
N ASP A 132 -0.07 7.40 13.95
CA ASP A 132 -0.45 7.90 12.63
C ASP A 132 -1.95 7.87 12.38
N PHE A 133 -2.69 7.02 13.09
CA PHE A 133 -4.14 6.95 12.94
C PHE A 133 -4.92 7.73 13.99
N ARG A 134 -4.31 7.99 15.14
CA ARG A 134 -5.07 8.56 16.27
C ARG A 134 -5.30 10.04 16.15
N HIS A 135 -4.60 10.71 15.27
CA HIS A 135 -4.68 12.16 15.15
C HIS A 135 -5.51 12.52 13.94
N GLU A 136 -6.79 12.80 14.17
CA GLU A 136 -7.71 13.27 13.13
C GLU A 136 -7.81 12.29 11.97
N GLY A 137 -7.79 11.01 12.30
CA GLY A 137 -7.86 10.00 11.28
C GLY A 137 -6.52 9.81 10.61
N VAL A 138 -6.56 9.65 9.30
CA VAL A 138 -5.39 9.28 8.53
C VAL A 138 -4.54 10.49 8.22
N ARG A 139 -3.22 10.34 8.38
CA ARG A 139 -2.28 11.39 8.09
C ARG A 139 -1.30 10.94 7.01
N PRO A 140 -0.98 11.81 6.06
CA PRO A 140 0.02 11.45 5.06
C PRO A 140 1.39 11.30 5.71
N PRO A 141 2.26 10.47 5.11
CA PRO A 141 3.63 10.35 5.61
C PRO A 141 4.39 11.65 5.43
N SER A 142 5.37 11.83 6.28
CA SER A 142 6.34 12.92 6.21
C SER A 142 5.74 14.31 6.24
N ASP A 143 4.71 14.48 7.00
CA ASP A 143 4.23 15.83 7.25
C ASP A 143 5.10 16.56 8.24
#